data_a5c9ba967fcf04e21e538f4d68f65a4b
#
_entry.id   a5c9ba967fcf04e21e538f4d68f65a4b
#
_cell.length_a   1.000
_cell.length_b   1.000
_cell.length_c   1.000
_cell.angle_alpha   90.00
_cell.angle_beta   90.00
_cell.angle_gamma   90.00
#
_symmetry.space_group_name_H-M   'P 1'
#
loop_
_entity.id
_entity.type
_entity.pdbx_description
1 polymer ?
#
loop_
_entity_poly.entity_id
_entity_poly.type
_entity_poly.pdbx_seq_one_letter_code
_entity_poly.pdbx_strand_id
1 'polypeptide(L)'
;DPIFALDGCPIREEPLHLIPRSLRDEFAETYGIKIEGDLCPVCRHRLLEEYGGDFTKFPITESSFSVRGRKGVGVVPPMDPNTQDTSLLIGSEDISKLDLYPEDDPRVLSLNGAFNVGNRGIVEFVEVFKNEIEFLHTMITATQEKSVPSPGKQAMIYFDGVILAHCNEAEWNKFKAEHTNEAILDRIVRVNVPYCLEVDQEVKIYEKLIGRSDFDSHIAPHTLQVAAMFSVLSRLKPSNKVDPLTKMKIYNGEEIIEKGLIKKVDIKDLREEVEDEGMTGISTRFIMKAIDAALADSTKNMITPISIRESLIKQVKEQIVNPDERSRCLAFLQKVLHEEYLLSLIHISEPTRQPATSRM
;
A
#
# COMPACT_ATOMS: atom_id res chain seq x y z
N ASP A 1 -19.42 -2.90 0.93
CA ASP A 1 -20.76 -3.45 0.73
C ASP A 1 -20.72 -4.97 0.92
N PRO A 2 -21.80 -5.59 1.43
CA PRO A 2 -21.89 -7.02 1.58
C PRO A 2 -22.00 -7.72 0.21
N ILE A 3 -21.57 -8.97 0.15
CA ILE A 3 -21.73 -9.84 -1.00
C ILE A 3 -22.58 -11.06 -0.62
N PHE A 4 -23.31 -11.61 -1.58
CA PHE A 4 -23.95 -12.90 -1.42
C PHE A 4 -22.99 -14.03 -1.79
N ALA A 5 -22.96 -15.07 -0.98
CA ALA A 5 -22.10 -16.26 -1.17
C ALA A 5 -22.86 -17.54 -0.85
N LEU A 6 -22.37 -18.67 -1.35
CA LEU A 6 -22.88 -19.97 -0.96
C LEU A 6 -22.60 -20.22 0.53
N ASP A 7 -23.61 -20.58 1.28
CA ASP A 7 -23.46 -20.82 2.72
C ASP A 7 -22.48 -21.94 3.02
N GLY A 8 -21.56 -21.70 3.97
CA GLY A 8 -20.49 -22.64 4.31
C GLY A 8 -19.44 -22.86 3.22
N CYS A 9 -19.44 -22.11 2.13
CA CYS A 9 -18.40 -22.20 1.10
C CYS A 9 -17.07 -21.63 1.63
N PRO A 10 -15.96 -22.39 1.57
CA PRO A 10 -14.67 -21.92 2.08
C PRO A 10 -14.09 -20.73 1.30
N ILE A 11 -14.45 -20.58 0.02
CA ILE A 11 -13.97 -19.52 -0.88
C ILE A 11 -15.02 -18.43 -1.14
N ARG A 12 -16.19 -18.47 -0.47
CA ARG A 12 -17.30 -17.51 -0.64
C ARG A 12 -17.74 -17.34 -2.08
N GLU A 13 -17.96 -18.46 -2.72
CA GLU A 13 -18.26 -18.58 -4.14
C GLU A 13 -19.53 -17.83 -4.54
N GLU A 14 -19.56 -17.37 -5.79
CA GLU A 14 -20.71 -16.70 -6.40
C GLU A 14 -21.93 -17.64 -6.49
N PRO A 15 -23.07 -17.26 -5.94
CA PRO A 15 -24.29 -18.09 -6.01
C PRO A 15 -24.71 -18.47 -7.43
N LEU A 16 -24.41 -17.65 -8.41
CA LEU A 16 -24.74 -17.94 -9.82
C LEU A 16 -24.02 -19.16 -10.38
N HIS A 17 -22.91 -19.60 -9.75
CA HIS A 17 -22.24 -20.85 -10.13
C HIS A 17 -23.11 -22.11 -9.91
N LEU A 18 -24.16 -22.01 -9.08
CA LEU A 18 -25.15 -23.09 -8.91
C LEU A 18 -25.95 -23.37 -10.19
N ILE A 19 -26.12 -22.36 -11.06
CA ILE A 19 -26.88 -22.51 -12.29
C ILE A 19 -26.19 -23.50 -13.22
N PRO A 20 -26.86 -24.62 -13.59
CA PRO A 20 -26.33 -25.61 -14.50
C PRO A 20 -25.86 -25.01 -15.83
N ARG A 21 -24.78 -25.53 -16.39
CA ARG A 21 -24.23 -24.99 -17.65
C ARG A 21 -25.26 -24.96 -18.78
N SER A 22 -26.18 -25.95 -18.81
CA SER A 22 -27.25 -26.04 -19.81
C SER A 22 -28.28 -24.90 -19.74
N LEU A 23 -28.38 -24.19 -18.62
CA LEU A 23 -29.32 -23.08 -18.42
C LEU A 23 -28.65 -21.70 -18.49
N ARG A 24 -27.32 -21.64 -18.59
CA ARG A 24 -26.59 -20.38 -18.54
C ARG A 24 -26.80 -19.49 -19.75
N ASP A 25 -26.97 -20.05 -20.92
CA ASP A 25 -27.21 -19.29 -22.15
C ASP A 25 -28.59 -18.61 -22.08
N GLU A 26 -29.63 -19.34 -21.67
CA GLU A 26 -30.97 -18.80 -21.44
C GLU A 26 -30.98 -17.72 -20.34
N PHE A 27 -30.21 -17.96 -19.27
CA PHE A 27 -30.05 -16.97 -18.19
C PHE A 27 -29.36 -15.70 -18.70
N ALA A 28 -28.31 -15.84 -19.51
CA ALA A 28 -27.60 -14.70 -20.10
C ALA A 28 -28.48 -13.90 -21.06
N GLU A 29 -29.30 -14.57 -21.88
CA GLU A 29 -30.27 -13.91 -22.76
C GLU A 29 -31.35 -13.16 -22.00
N THR A 30 -31.82 -13.75 -20.87
CA THR A 30 -32.91 -13.18 -20.08
C THR A 30 -32.48 -12.00 -19.22
N TYR A 31 -31.32 -12.12 -18.57
CA TYR A 31 -30.84 -11.17 -17.55
C TYR A 31 -29.65 -10.32 -17.99
N GLY A 32 -29.07 -10.57 -19.16
CA GLY A 32 -27.87 -9.87 -19.65
C GLY A 32 -26.60 -10.16 -18.84
N ILE A 33 -26.57 -11.23 -18.04
CA ILE A 33 -25.46 -11.58 -17.16
C ILE A 33 -24.83 -12.90 -17.62
N LYS A 34 -23.57 -12.85 -18.03
CA LYS A 34 -22.79 -14.03 -18.38
C LYS A 34 -22.16 -14.62 -17.13
N ILE A 35 -22.40 -15.88 -16.86
CA ILE A 35 -21.84 -16.62 -15.71
C ILE A 35 -20.48 -17.21 -16.12
N GLU A 36 -19.41 -16.73 -15.48
CA GLU A 36 -18.07 -17.28 -15.63
C GLU A 36 -17.72 -18.18 -14.44
N GLY A 37 -16.90 -19.19 -14.67
CA GLY A 37 -16.49 -20.11 -13.63
C GLY A 37 -17.50 -21.25 -13.33
N ASP A 38 -17.14 -22.08 -12.39
CA ASP A 38 -17.93 -23.24 -11.96
C ASP A 38 -17.80 -23.41 -10.44
N LEU A 39 -18.67 -24.25 -9.86
CA LEU A 39 -18.62 -24.62 -8.46
C LEU A 39 -17.25 -25.21 -8.06
N CYS A 40 -16.73 -24.75 -6.95
CA CYS A 40 -15.54 -25.34 -6.34
C CYS A 40 -15.79 -26.82 -5.97
N PRO A 41 -14.74 -27.62 -5.83
CA PRO A 41 -14.89 -29.05 -5.51
C PRO A 41 -15.76 -29.30 -4.27
N VAL A 42 -15.59 -28.50 -3.22
CA VAL A 42 -16.34 -28.64 -1.96
C VAL A 42 -17.85 -28.36 -2.16
N CYS A 43 -18.19 -27.25 -2.83
CA CYS A 43 -19.61 -26.91 -3.06
C CYS A 43 -20.27 -27.87 -4.07
N ARG A 44 -19.52 -28.34 -5.06
CA ARG A 44 -20.02 -29.36 -6.00
C ARG A 44 -20.33 -30.67 -5.29
N HIS A 45 -19.47 -31.13 -4.40
CA HIS A 45 -19.71 -32.32 -3.58
C HIS A 45 -20.94 -32.13 -2.68
N ARG A 46 -21.05 -30.99 -1.98
CA ARG A 46 -22.18 -30.67 -1.12
C ARG A 46 -23.51 -30.60 -1.89
N LEU A 47 -23.51 -30.02 -3.10
CA LEU A 47 -24.71 -29.96 -3.94
C LEU A 47 -25.23 -31.37 -4.25
N LEU A 48 -24.36 -32.31 -4.51
CA LEU A 48 -24.76 -33.68 -4.83
C LEU A 48 -25.19 -34.44 -3.58
N GLU A 49 -24.41 -34.44 -2.52
CA GLU A 49 -24.62 -35.26 -1.34
C GLU A 49 -25.71 -34.70 -0.41
N GLU A 50 -25.72 -33.39 -0.17
CA GLU A 50 -26.65 -32.79 0.79
C GLU A 50 -27.98 -32.36 0.15
N TYR A 51 -27.96 -31.95 -1.14
CA TYR A 51 -29.14 -31.41 -1.82
C TYR A 51 -29.61 -32.23 -3.02
N GLY A 52 -29.01 -33.41 -3.26
CA GLY A 52 -29.40 -34.34 -4.34
C GLY A 52 -29.27 -33.72 -5.75
N GLY A 53 -28.40 -32.75 -5.95
CA GLY A 53 -28.21 -32.02 -7.19
C GLY A 53 -29.24 -30.88 -7.44
N ASP A 54 -30.15 -30.64 -6.49
CA ASP A 54 -31.12 -29.57 -6.60
C ASP A 54 -30.52 -28.22 -6.17
N PHE A 55 -30.05 -27.45 -7.14
CA PHE A 55 -29.38 -26.17 -6.91
C PHE A 55 -30.30 -25.11 -6.27
N THR A 56 -31.62 -25.24 -6.36
CA THR A 56 -32.58 -24.30 -5.78
C THR A 56 -32.66 -24.39 -4.26
N LYS A 57 -32.21 -25.48 -3.68
CA LYS A 57 -32.20 -25.74 -2.24
C LYS A 57 -30.90 -25.33 -1.54
N PHE A 58 -29.85 -25.02 -2.30
CA PHE A 58 -28.58 -24.65 -1.71
C PHE A 58 -28.68 -23.28 -1.02
N PRO A 59 -28.37 -23.16 0.28
CA PRO A 59 -28.52 -21.92 1.00
C PRO A 59 -27.49 -20.87 0.59
N ILE A 60 -27.95 -19.61 0.58
CA ILE A 60 -27.13 -18.44 0.28
C ILE A 60 -27.06 -17.58 1.53
N THR A 61 -25.90 -17.04 1.83
CA THR A 61 -25.65 -16.17 2.98
C THR A 61 -25.06 -14.84 2.53
N GLU A 62 -25.32 -13.81 3.32
CA GLU A 62 -24.68 -12.51 3.18
C GLU A 62 -23.32 -12.53 3.88
N SER A 63 -22.29 -12.05 3.22
CA SER A 63 -20.92 -12.01 3.74
C SER A 63 -20.30 -10.64 3.55
N SER A 64 -19.60 -10.15 4.56
CA SER A 64 -18.82 -8.92 4.52
C SER A 64 -17.32 -9.21 4.55
N PHE A 65 -16.53 -8.33 3.94
CA PHE A 65 -15.08 -8.45 3.94
C PHE A 65 -14.50 -8.11 5.32
N SER A 66 -13.50 -8.86 5.73
CA SER A 66 -12.82 -8.68 7.01
C SER A 66 -11.38 -9.18 6.94
N VAL A 67 -10.43 -8.28 7.11
CA VAL A 67 -9.00 -8.64 7.18
C VAL A 67 -8.75 -9.58 8.37
N ARG A 68 -9.27 -9.23 9.56
CA ARG A 68 -9.10 -10.06 10.77
C ARG A 68 -9.81 -11.41 10.66
N GLY A 69 -10.99 -11.43 10.02
CA GLY A 69 -11.74 -12.65 9.77
C GLY A 69 -11.24 -13.45 8.57
N ARG A 70 -10.21 -12.98 7.87
CA ARG A 70 -9.67 -13.60 6.65
C ARG A 70 -10.78 -13.87 5.62
N LYS A 71 -11.57 -12.82 5.33
CA LYS A 71 -12.69 -12.87 4.37
C LYS A 71 -12.51 -11.79 3.31
N GLY A 72 -12.37 -12.16 2.05
CA GLY A 72 -12.25 -11.26 0.90
C GLY A 72 -10.94 -10.48 0.83
N VAL A 73 -10.02 -10.63 1.78
CA VAL A 73 -8.69 -10.01 1.74
C VAL A 73 -7.65 -11.08 2.09
N GLY A 74 -6.97 -11.57 1.06
CA GLY A 74 -5.83 -12.47 1.18
C GLY A 74 -4.54 -11.66 1.21
N VAL A 75 -3.62 -11.97 2.13
CA VAL A 75 -2.32 -11.31 2.22
C VAL A 75 -1.22 -12.36 2.11
N VAL A 76 -0.30 -12.13 1.18
CA VAL A 76 0.89 -12.95 0.95
C VAL A 76 2.10 -12.17 1.43
N PRO A 77 2.65 -12.49 2.61
CA PRO A 77 3.87 -11.84 3.11
C PRO A 77 5.09 -12.31 2.31
N PRO A 78 6.20 -11.55 2.35
CA PRO A 78 7.46 -12.03 1.79
C PRO A 78 7.92 -13.27 2.54
N MET A 79 8.35 -14.28 1.80
CA MET A 79 8.79 -15.56 2.37
C MET A 79 10.28 -15.76 2.16
N ASP A 80 10.87 -16.61 3.01
CA ASP A 80 12.22 -17.10 2.80
C ASP A 80 12.25 -17.99 1.54
N PRO A 81 13.15 -17.75 0.57
CA PRO A 81 13.28 -18.57 -0.63
C PRO A 81 13.39 -20.08 -0.37
N ASN A 82 14.01 -20.45 0.76
CA ASN A 82 14.20 -21.85 1.13
C ASN A 82 12.94 -22.55 1.68
N THR A 83 11.89 -21.81 1.98
CA THR A 83 10.64 -22.31 2.62
C THR A 83 9.38 -21.93 1.86
N GLN A 84 9.50 -21.64 0.56
CA GLN A 84 8.34 -21.26 -0.26
C GLN A 84 7.41 -22.47 -0.44
N ASP A 85 6.29 -22.39 0.25
CA ASP A 85 5.23 -23.39 0.18
C ASP A 85 4.02 -22.80 -0.55
N THR A 86 3.66 -23.38 -1.68
CA THR A 86 2.49 -23.00 -2.46
C THR A 86 1.19 -23.13 -1.68
N SER A 87 1.16 -23.86 -0.58
CA SER A 87 -0.01 -23.98 0.30
C SER A 87 -0.48 -22.62 0.84
N LEU A 88 0.43 -21.67 1.03
CA LEU A 88 0.07 -20.30 1.43
C LEU A 88 -0.76 -19.58 0.36
N LEU A 89 -0.63 -19.95 -0.91
CA LEU A 89 -1.40 -19.36 -2.01
C LEU A 89 -2.73 -20.08 -2.23
N ILE A 90 -2.71 -21.42 -2.26
CA ILE A 90 -3.83 -22.23 -2.71
C ILE A 90 -4.47 -23.08 -1.61
N GLY A 91 -3.87 -23.14 -0.41
CA GLY A 91 -4.29 -24.02 0.66
C GLY A 91 -3.55 -25.36 0.64
N SER A 92 -3.98 -26.28 1.49
CA SER A 92 -3.36 -27.59 1.69
C SER A 92 -4.40 -28.68 1.80
N GLU A 93 -3.96 -29.93 1.84
CA GLU A 93 -4.78 -31.06 2.27
C GLU A 93 -4.76 -31.15 3.81
N ASP A 94 -5.91 -31.44 4.38
CA ASP A 94 -6.07 -31.63 5.81
C ASP A 94 -5.72 -33.07 6.17
N ILE A 95 -4.47 -33.29 6.57
CA ILE A 95 -3.92 -34.60 6.90
C ILE A 95 -4.78 -35.30 7.96
N SER A 96 -5.42 -34.59 8.87
CA SER A 96 -6.26 -35.17 9.92
C SER A 96 -7.53 -35.85 9.37
N LYS A 97 -7.93 -35.55 8.16
CA LYS A 97 -9.09 -36.12 7.48
C LYS A 97 -8.76 -37.30 6.58
N LEU A 98 -7.47 -37.51 6.28
CA LEU A 98 -7.04 -38.65 5.46
C LEU A 98 -7.32 -40.01 6.11
N ASP A 99 -7.48 -40.06 7.43
CA ASP A 99 -7.91 -41.29 8.12
C ASP A 99 -9.41 -41.63 7.89
N LEU A 100 -10.20 -40.64 7.45
CA LEU A 100 -11.65 -40.76 7.30
C LEU A 100 -12.08 -40.78 5.82
N TYR A 101 -11.34 -40.12 4.96
CA TYR A 101 -11.68 -39.91 3.55
C TYR A 101 -10.48 -40.17 2.65
N PRO A 102 -10.69 -40.68 1.43
CA PRO A 102 -9.62 -40.85 0.45
C PRO A 102 -9.03 -39.47 0.05
N GLU A 103 -7.79 -39.49 -0.41
CA GLU A 103 -7.02 -38.26 -0.76
C GLU A 103 -7.70 -37.42 -1.85
N ASP A 104 -8.46 -38.03 -2.74
CA ASP A 104 -9.22 -37.37 -3.81
C ASP A 104 -10.59 -36.80 -3.38
N ASP A 105 -10.98 -37.00 -2.10
CA ASP A 105 -12.24 -36.49 -1.58
C ASP A 105 -12.18 -34.99 -1.32
N PRO A 106 -13.11 -34.16 -1.85
CA PRO A 106 -13.13 -32.71 -1.62
C PRO A 106 -13.20 -32.30 -0.15
N ARG A 107 -13.64 -33.15 0.76
CA ARG A 107 -13.68 -32.87 2.21
C ARG A 107 -12.30 -32.79 2.85
N VAL A 108 -11.28 -33.35 2.20
CA VAL A 108 -9.88 -33.28 2.63
C VAL A 108 -9.27 -31.91 2.31
N LEU A 109 -9.84 -31.15 1.37
CA LEU A 109 -9.29 -29.89 0.95
C LEU A 109 -9.45 -28.78 2.01
N SER A 110 -8.36 -28.17 2.41
CA SER A 110 -8.32 -26.97 3.23
C SER A 110 -8.04 -25.74 2.35
N LEU A 111 -9.11 -25.10 1.85
CA LEU A 111 -9.05 -23.96 0.93
C LEU A 111 -8.83 -22.66 1.71
N ASN A 112 -7.71 -22.54 2.41
CA ASN A 112 -7.34 -21.43 3.28
C ASN A 112 -6.18 -20.56 2.74
N GLY A 113 -5.71 -20.83 1.53
CA GLY A 113 -4.67 -20.05 0.88
C GLY A 113 -5.11 -18.62 0.52
N ALA A 114 -4.16 -17.77 0.22
CA ALA A 114 -4.42 -16.34 -0.03
C ALA A 114 -5.39 -16.09 -1.18
N PHE A 115 -5.30 -16.85 -2.28
CA PHE A 115 -6.25 -16.76 -3.39
C PHE A 115 -7.66 -17.19 -2.97
N ASN A 116 -7.78 -18.25 -2.18
CA ASN A 116 -9.06 -18.71 -1.69
C ASN A 116 -9.71 -17.71 -0.73
N VAL A 117 -8.90 -17.14 0.17
CA VAL A 117 -9.34 -16.10 1.11
C VAL A 117 -9.69 -14.80 0.39
N GLY A 118 -8.91 -14.40 -0.62
CA GLY A 118 -9.10 -13.18 -1.40
C GLY A 118 -10.08 -13.31 -2.56
N ASN A 119 -10.68 -14.49 -2.76
CA ASN A 119 -11.66 -14.68 -3.83
C ASN A 119 -12.84 -13.71 -3.70
N ARG A 120 -13.27 -13.13 -4.81
CA ARG A 120 -14.26 -12.05 -4.94
C ARG A 120 -13.88 -10.75 -4.22
N GLY A 121 -12.60 -10.59 -3.90
CA GLY A 121 -12.05 -9.43 -3.20
C GLY A 121 -10.66 -9.07 -3.66
N ILE A 122 -9.70 -9.03 -2.73
CA ILE A 122 -8.34 -8.56 -2.98
C ILE A 122 -7.33 -9.60 -2.48
N VAL A 123 -6.29 -9.85 -3.28
CA VAL A 123 -5.07 -10.56 -2.85
C VAL A 123 -3.91 -9.57 -2.89
N GLU A 124 -3.29 -9.31 -1.75
CA GLU A 124 -2.15 -8.41 -1.59
C GLU A 124 -0.85 -9.19 -1.48
N PHE A 125 0.08 -8.94 -2.39
CA PHE A 125 1.45 -9.46 -2.33
C PHE A 125 2.39 -8.40 -1.75
N VAL A 126 2.92 -8.67 -0.56
CA VAL A 126 3.88 -7.80 0.11
C VAL A 126 5.28 -8.11 -0.40
N GLU A 127 6.01 -7.09 -0.90
CA GLU A 127 7.37 -7.24 -1.43
C GLU A 127 7.48 -8.39 -2.45
N VAL A 128 6.62 -8.37 -3.45
CA VAL A 128 6.34 -9.47 -4.38
C VAL A 128 7.59 -10.08 -5.04
N PHE A 129 8.60 -9.26 -5.38
CA PHE A 129 9.82 -9.72 -6.07
C PHE A 129 10.89 -10.31 -5.14
N LYS A 130 10.60 -10.46 -3.86
CA LYS A 130 11.40 -11.29 -2.96
C LYS A 130 11.06 -12.76 -3.04
N ASN A 131 9.92 -13.09 -3.65
CA ASN A 131 9.53 -14.48 -3.89
C ASN A 131 10.17 -15.00 -5.17
N GLU A 132 10.35 -16.32 -5.25
CA GLU A 132 10.85 -16.98 -6.46
C GLU A 132 9.84 -16.90 -7.61
N ILE A 133 10.33 -17.01 -8.83
CA ILE A 133 9.54 -16.82 -10.05
C ILE A 133 8.46 -17.90 -10.18
N GLU A 134 8.75 -19.14 -9.75
CA GLU A 134 7.81 -20.24 -9.74
C GLU A 134 6.57 -19.96 -8.89
N PHE A 135 6.76 -19.26 -7.77
CA PHE A 135 5.69 -18.83 -6.91
C PHE A 135 4.80 -17.78 -7.60
N LEU A 136 5.39 -16.92 -8.42
CA LEU A 136 4.67 -15.91 -9.18
C LEU A 136 3.86 -16.50 -10.37
N HIS A 137 4.18 -17.71 -10.84
CA HIS A 137 3.42 -18.35 -11.91
C HIS A 137 1.95 -18.60 -11.53
N THR A 138 1.67 -18.90 -10.25
CA THR A 138 0.29 -19.02 -9.77
C THR A 138 -0.49 -17.71 -9.92
N MET A 139 0.17 -16.58 -9.74
CA MET A 139 -0.42 -15.25 -9.96
C MET A 139 -0.76 -15.02 -11.43
N ILE A 140 0.10 -15.48 -12.36
CA ILE A 140 -0.17 -15.39 -13.80
C ILE A 140 -1.41 -16.20 -14.16
N THR A 141 -1.50 -17.44 -13.70
CA THR A 141 -2.65 -18.32 -13.95
C THR A 141 -3.93 -17.70 -13.40
N ALA A 142 -3.88 -17.15 -12.19
CA ALA A 142 -5.02 -16.48 -11.57
C ALA A 142 -5.49 -15.25 -12.37
N THR A 143 -4.58 -14.49 -12.95
CA THR A 143 -4.94 -13.27 -13.72
C THR A 143 -5.39 -13.58 -15.14
N GLN A 144 -4.81 -14.57 -15.79
CA GLN A 144 -5.03 -14.89 -17.20
C GLN A 144 -6.19 -15.86 -17.40
N GLU A 145 -6.15 -16.98 -16.66
CA GLU A 145 -7.12 -18.07 -16.77
C GLU A 145 -8.27 -17.91 -15.76
N LYS A 146 -8.23 -16.86 -14.92
CA LYS A 146 -9.18 -16.68 -13.82
C LYS A 146 -9.36 -17.95 -12.99
N SER A 147 -8.28 -18.66 -12.75
CA SER A 147 -8.31 -19.91 -12.01
C SER A 147 -7.02 -20.17 -11.26
N VAL A 148 -7.13 -20.88 -10.16
CA VAL A 148 -5.99 -21.35 -9.35
C VAL A 148 -6.12 -22.85 -9.12
N PRO A 149 -5.00 -23.61 -9.06
CA PRO A 149 -5.07 -25.03 -8.76
C PRO A 149 -5.58 -25.25 -7.32
N SER A 150 -6.35 -26.31 -7.13
CA SER A 150 -6.67 -26.81 -5.78
C SER A 150 -5.43 -27.46 -5.15
N PRO A 151 -5.38 -27.58 -3.81
CA PRO A 151 -4.45 -28.49 -3.16
C PRO A 151 -4.49 -29.88 -3.80
N GLY A 152 -3.36 -30.58 -3.85
CA GLY A 152 -3.27 -31.88 -4.56
C GLY A 152 -3.42 -31.80 -6.08
N LYS A 153 -3.63 -30.59 -6.66
CA LYS A 153 -3.83 -30.36 -8.10
C LYS A 153 -4.98 -31.17 -8.74
N GLN A 154 -5.98 -31.52 -7.94
CA GLN A 154 -7.12 -32.32 -8.38
C GLN A 154 -8.11 -31.55 -9.26
N ALA A 155 -8.19 -30.22 -9.10
CA ALA A 155 -9.10 -29.36 -9.84
C ALA A 155 -8.54 -27.95 -9.99
N MET A 156 -9.10 -27.22 -10.95
CA MET A 156 -8.93 -25.76 -11.04
C MET A 156 -10.12 -25.09 -10.38
N ILE A 157 -9.85 -24.11 -9.52
CA ILE A 157 -10.84 -23.33 -8.81
C ILE A 157 -10.92 -21.97 -9.48
N TYR A 158 -12.13 -21.53 -9.83
CA TYR A 158 -12.35 -20.20 -10.40
C TYR A 158 -11.97 -19.13 -9.39
N PHE A 159 -11.19 -18.17 -9.83
CA PHE A 159 -10.76 -17.02 -9.05
C PHE A 159 -11.27 -15.74 -9.69
N ASP A 160 -12.02 -14.96 -8.93
CA ASP A 160 -12.47 -13.62 -9.30
C ASP A 160 -12.01 -12.65 -8.22
N GLY A 161 -11.03 -11.80 -8.55
CA GLY A 161 -10.48 -10.88 -7.57
C GLY A 161 -9.43 -9.96 -8.15
N VAL A 162 -9.12 -8.92 -7.39
CA VAL A 162 -8.06 -7.97 -7.73
C VAL A 162 -6.77 -8.38 -7.05
N ILE A 163 -5.69 -8.47 -7.82
CA ILE A 163 -4.35 -8.72 -7.29
C ILE A 163 -3.62 -7.40 -7.18
N LEU A 164 -3.21 -7.04 -5.97
CA LEU A 164 -2.35 -5.91 -5.68
C LEU A 164 -0.98 -6.42 -5.24
N ALA A 165 0.08 -5.88 -5.82
CA ALA A 165 1.44 -6.23 -5.46
C ALA A 165 2.24 -4.96 -5.21
N HIS A 166 3.10 -4.95 -4.22
CA HIS A 166 4.00 -3.84 -4.00
C HIS A 166 5.44 -4.31 -3.81
N CYS A 167 6.36 -3.46 -4.21
CA CYS A 167 7.80 -3.68 -4.11
C CYS A 167 8.52 -2.33 -3.97
N ASN A 168 9.79 -2.37 -3.65
CA ASN A 168 10.64 -1.20 -3.76
C ASN A 168 11.19 -1.06 -5.19
N GLU A 169 11.70 0.13 -5.51
CA GLU A 169 12.19 0.44 -6.85
C GLU A 169 13.45 -0.37 -7.23
N ALA A 170 14.31 -0.69 -6.28
CA ALA A 170 15.52 -1.47 -6.54
C ALA A 170 15.17 -2.91 -6.96
N GLU A 171 14.20 -3.53 -6.29
CA GLU A 171 13.71 -4.87 -6.65
C GLU A 171 12.98 -4.87 -7.99
N TRP A 172 12.17 -3.84 -8.25
CA TRP A 172 11.54 -3.66 -9.55
C TRP A 172 12.56 -3.57 -10.69
N ASN A 173 13.60 -2.74 -10.54
CA ASN A 173 14.62 -2.57 -11.56
C ASN A 173 15.44 -3.85 -11.78
N LYS A 174 15.72 -4.59 -10.70
CA LYS A 174 16.36 -5.91 -10.80
C LYS A 174 15.47 -6.89 -11.57
N PHE A 175 14.20 -7.00 -11.20
CA PHE A 175 13.24 -7.90 -11.82
C PHE A 175 13.04 -7.58 -13.32
N LYS A 176 12.96 -6.29 -13.67
CA LYS A 176 12.83 -5.83 -15.05
C LYS A 176 14.07 -6.13 -15.91
N ALA A 177 15.26 -6.17 -15.32
CA ALA A 177 16.49 -6.44 -16.05
C ALA A 177 16.64 -7.90 -16.48
N GLU A 178 15.88 -8.81 -15.90
CA GLU A 178 15.93 -10.24 -16.20
C GLU A 178 14.96 -10.60 -17.35
N HIS A 179 15.48 -11.04 -18.49
CA HIS A 179 14.68 -11.39 -19.67
C HIS A 179 13.64 -12.51 -19.43
N THR A 180 13.91 -13.39 -18.47
CA THR A 180 12.99 -14.48 -18.09
C THR A 180 11.66 -13.98 -17.55
N ASN A 181 11.60 -12.74 -17.08
CA ASN A 181 10.44 -12.13 -16.43
C ASN A 181 9.49 -11.42 -17.39
N GLU A 182 9.79 -11.38 -18.69
CA GLU A 182 9.02 -10.65 -19.71
C GLU A 182 7.54 -11.03 -19.69
N ALA A 183 7.25 -12.33 -19.58
CA ALA A 183 5.88 -12.82 -19.53
C ALA A 183 5.06 -12.30 -18.33
N ILE A 184 5.72 -12.01 -17.22
CA ILE A 184 5.08 -11.42 -16.02
C ILE A 184 4.93 -9.91 -16.21
N LEU A 185 5.97 -9.25 -16.73
CA LEU A 185 6.00 -7.80 -16.95
C LEU A 185 4.87 -7.31 -17.85
N ASP A 186 4.56 -8.06 -18.92
CA ASP A 186 3.48 -7.74 -19.86
C ASP A 186 2.08 -7.74 -19.22
N ARG A 187 1.93 -8.31 -18.03
CA ARG A 187 0.66 -8.45 -17.31
C ARG A 187 0.53 -7.52 -16.13
N ILE A 188 1.59 -6.79 -15.81
CA ILE A 188 1.63 -5.89 -14.66
C ILE A 188 1.31 -4.46 -15.11
N VAL A 189 0.35 -3.85 -14.44
CA VAL A 189 0.12 -2.41 -14.53
C VAL A 189 0.90 -1.73 -13.41
N ARG A 190 2.00 -1.06 -13.78
CA ARG A 190 2.83 -0.34 -12.82
C ARG A 190 2.18 0.98 -12.41
N VAL A 191 2.05 1.18 -11.11
CA VAL A 191 1.62 2.45 -10.52
C VAL A 191 2.76 2.98 -9.63
N ASN A 192 3.31 4.13 -9.97
CA ASN A 192 4.30 4.81 -9.14
C ASN A 192 3.62 5.48 -7.95
N VAL A 193 4.06 5.17 -6.73
CA VAL A 193 3.56 5.76 -5.50
C VAL A 193 4.67 6.62 -4.88
N PRO A 194 4.69 7.93 -5.15
CA PRO A 194 5.70 8.82 -4.61
C PRO A 194 5.51 9.07 -3.11
N TYR A 195 6.57 9.53 -2.45
CA TYR A 195 6.46 10.10 -1.11
C TYR A 195 5.55 11.33 -1.12
N CYS A 196 5.00 11.66 0.04
CA CYS A 196 4.25 12.90 0.24
C CYS A 196 5.14 14.11 -0.06
N LEU A 197 4.61 15.08 -0.85
CA LEU A 197 5.29 16.31 -1.23
C LEU A 197 4.67 17.55 -0.59
N GLU A 198 3.62 17.38 0.21
CA GLU A 198 2.93 18.45 0.94
C GLU A 198 3.40 18.44 2.39
N VAL A 199 3.96 19.54 2.86
CA VAL A 199 4.51 19.68 4.21
C VAL A 199 3.44 19.43 5.27
N ASP A 200 2.26 20.00 5.12
CA ASP A 200 1.17 19.88 6.10
C ASP A 200 0.63 18.45 6.20
N GLN A 201 0.63 17.70 5.10
CA GLN A 201 0.23 16.28 5.11
C GLN A 201 1.33 15.41 5.73
N GLU A 202 2.59 15.72 5.47
CA GLU A 202 3.72 14.99 6.07
C GLU A 202 3.75 15.20 7.60
N VAL A 203 3.43 16.40 8.09
CA VAL A 203 3.26 16.66 9.54
C VAL A 203 2.17 15.75 10.13
N LYS A 204 1.01 15.64 9.49
CA LYS A 204 -0.07 14.74 9.95
C LYS A 204 0.34 13.27 9.98
N ILE A 205 1.21 12.84 9.05
CA ILE A 205 1.77 11.49 9.08
C ILE A 205 2.60 11.28 10.34
N TYR A 206 3.46 12.25 10.70
CA TYR A 206 4.27 12.16 11.92
C TYR A 206 3.42 12.18 13.18
N GLU A 207 2.44 13.08 13.27
CA GLU A 207 1.48 13.14 14.38
C GLU A 207 0.75 11.81 14.57
N LYS A 208 0.29 11.20 13.47
CA LYS A 208 -0.38 9.89 13.52
C LYS A 208 0.54 8.75 13.99
N LEU A 209 1.82 8.79 13.60
CA LEU A 209 2.79 7.78 14.03
C LEU A 209 3.16 7.95 15.51
N ILE A 210 3.39 9.18 15.93
CA ILE A 210 3.68 9.52 17.34
C ILE A 210 2.49 9.19 18.23
N GLY A 211 1.26 9.54 17.83
CA GLY A 211 0.05 9.24 18.61
C GLY A 211 -0.30 7.74 18.73
N ARG A 212 0.39 6.86 18.00
CA ARG A 212 0.27 5.40 18.13
C ARG A 212 1.36 4.76 18.98
N SER A 213 2.37 5.53 19.34
CA SER A 213 3.45 5.13 20.25
C SER A 213 3.16 5.65 21.67
N ASP A 214 3.75 5.02 22.66
CA ASP A 214 3.71 5.48 24.08
C ASP A 214 4.64 6.70 24.29
N PHE A 215 4.48 7.68 23.42
CA PHE A 215 5.32 8.87 23.36
C PHE A 215 4.80 9.93 24.32
N ASP A 216 5.40 10.05 25.49
CA ASP A 216 4.99 10.96 26.58
C ASP A 216 5.91 12.20 26.70
N SER A 217 6.38 12.72 25.55
CA SER A 217 7.27 13.88 25.56
C SER A 217 6.64 15.07 24.87
N HIS A 218 6.94 16.27 25.38
CA HIS A 218 6.45 17.51 24.78
C HIS A 218 7.18 17.81 23.46
N ILE A 219 6.41 18.04 22.40
CA ILE A 219 6.92 18.50 21.11
C ILE A 219 6.63 20.00 20.98
N ALA A 220 7.67 20.80 20.93
CA ALA A 220 7.53 22.25 20.78
C ALA A 220 6.91 22.61 19.41
N PRO A 221 6.19 23.74 19.31
CA PRO A 221 5.65 24.23 18.04
C PRO A 221 6.72 24.26 16.93
N HIS A 222 6.29 24.03 15.69
CA HIS A 222 7.13 24.01 14.48
C HIS A 222 8.17 22.87 14.38
N THR A 223 8.33 22.02 15.41
CA THR A 223 9.31 20.92 15.39
C THR A 223 9.03 19.93 14.28
N LEU A 224 7.80 19.43 14.19
CA LEU A 224 7.41 18.49 13.15
C LEU A 224 7.36 19.16 11.78
N GLN A 225 7.04 20.45 11.72
CA GLN A 225 7.06 21.21 10.48
C GLN A 225 8.47 21.32 9.90
N VAL A 226 9.48 21.61 10.70
CA VAL A 226 10.90 21.65 10.27
C VAL A 226 11.34 20.28 9.74
N ALA A 227 10.96 19.20 10.43
CA ALA A 227 11.26 17.85 9.97
C ALA A 227 10.56 17.49 8.65
N ALA A 228 9.29 17.90 8.50
CA ALA A 228 8.52 17.69 7.27
C ALA A 228 9.06 18.50 6.09
N MET A 229 9.43 19.78 6.31
CA MET A 229 10.06 20.60 5.30
C MET A 229 11.37 19.97 4.81
N PHE A 230 12.20 19.45 5.71
CA PHE A 230 13.42 18.73 5.34
C PHE A 230 13.12 17.49 4.47
N SER A 231 12.15 16.68 4.87
CA SER A 231 11.75 15.52 4.09
C SER A 231 11.31 15.89 2.69
N VAL A 232 10.41 16.84 2.58
CA VAL A 232 9.86 17.30 1.29
C VAL A 232 10.97 17.89 0.42
N LEU A 233 11.81 18.78 0.95
CA LEU A 233 12.95 19.35 0.20
C LEU A 233 13.91 18.27 -0.32
N SER A 234 14.13 17.20 0.44
CA SER A 234 14.98 16.10 0.00
C SER A 234 14.39 15.28 -1.15
N ARG A 235 13.05 15.23 -1.24
CA ARG A 235 12.27 14.49 -2.25
C ARG A 235 12.06 15.27 -3.54
N LEU A 236 12.13 16.60 -3.47
CA LEU A 236 11.98 17.46 -4.63
C LEU A 236 13.24 17.46 -5.51
N LYS A 237 13.04 17.34 -6.81
CA LYS A 237 14.13 17.49 -7.79
C LYS A 237 14.28 18.94 -8.22
N PRO A 238 15.48 19.35 -8.68
CA PRO A 238 15.71 20.70 -9.19
C PRO A 238 14.72 21.04 -10.30
N SER A 239 14.25 22.29 -10.32
CA SER A 239 13.43 22.87 -11.38
C SER A 239 14.15 24.03 -12.01
N ASN A 240 13.91 24.25 -13.31
CA ASN A 240 14.41 25.42 -14.01
C ASN A 240 13.52 26.67 -13.82
N LYS A 241 12.31 26.48 -13.28
CA LYS A 241 11.30 27.54 -13.13
C LYS A 241 11.34 28.21 -11.77
N VAL A 242 11.65 27.45 -10.72
CA VAL A 242 11.62 27.91 -9.32
C VAL A 242 12.72 27.25 -8.49
N ASP A 243 13.15 27.93 -7.43
CA ASP A 243 14.05 27.36 -6.44
C ASP A 243 13.37 26.27 -5.58
N PRO A 244 14.14 25.40 -4.89
CA PRO A 244 13.56 24.28 -4.13
C PRO A 244 12.60 24.68 -3.03
N LEU A 245 12.83 25.83 -2.35
CA LEU A 245 11.96 26.30 -1.27
C LEU A 245 10.64 26.80 -1.82
N THR A 246 10.67 27.60 -2.88
CA THR A 246 9.48 28.07 -3.60
C THR A 246 8.70 26.87 -4.16
N LYS A 247 9.39 25.88 -4.73
CA LYS A 247 8.77 24.65 -5.22
C LYS A 247 8.02 23.91 -4.10
N MET A 248 8.63 23.74 -2.92
CA MET A 248 8.02 23.14 -1.75
C MET A 248 6.75 23.90 -1.31
N LYS A 249 6.80 25.22 -1.24
CA LYS A 249 5.65 26.07 -0.87
C LYS A 249 4.49 25.91 -1.86
N ILE A 250 4.78 25.85 -3.17
CA ILE A 250 3.77 25.61 -4.21
C ILE A 250 3.11 24.24 -4.02
N TYR A 251 3.88 23.20 -3.76
CA TYR A 251 3.33 21.86 -3.48
C TYR A 251 2.48 21.80 -2.20
N ASN A 252 2.81 22.65 -1.21
CA ASN A 252 2.02 22.81 0.02
C ASN A 252 0.76 23.67 -0.17
N GLY A 253 0.52 24.19 -1.39
CA GLY A 253 -0.66 25.01 -1.69
C GLY A 253 -0.53 26.49 -1.27
N GLU A 254 0.68 26.96 -0.96
CA GLU A 254 0.93 28.34 -0.57
C GLU A 254 0.97 29.27 -1.79
N GLU A 255 0.38 30.46 -1.67
CA GLU A 255 0.50 31.51 -2.68
C GLU A 255 1.88 32.16 -2.61
N ILE A 256 2.59 32.16 -3.71
CA ILE A 256 3.92 32.78 -3.79
C ILE A 256 3.77 34.23 -4.25
N ILE A 257 4.14 35.17 -3.37
CA ILE A 257 4.16 36.59 -3.67
C ILE A 257 5.60 37.05 -3.93
N GLU A 258 5.94 37.35 -5.16
CA GLU A 258 7.24 37.89 -5.55
C GLU A 258 7.07 39.34 -6.03
N LYS A 259 7.74 40.28 -5.35
CA LYS A 259 7.66 41.74 -5.64
C LYS A 259 6.22 42.31 -5.65
N GLY A 260 5.34 41.76 -4.80
CA GLY A 260 3.94 42.21 -4.70
C GLY A 260 3.00 41.64 -5.77
N LEU A 261 3.47 40.72 -6.59
CA LEU A 261 2.68 40.02 -7.59
C LEU A 261 2.59 38.54 -7.25
N ILE A 262 1.39 37.94 -7.40
CA ILE A 262 1.21 36.51 -7.23
C ILE A 262 1.84 35.80 -8.42
N LYS A 263 2.87 35.00 -8.15
CA LYS A 263 3.51 34.16 -9.17
C LYS A 263 2.63 32.91 -9.41
N LYS A 264 1.94 32.88 -10.53
CA LYS A 264 1.14 31.73 -10.95
C LYS A 264 2.06 30.70 -11.60
N VAL A 265 2.49 29.70 -10.82
CA VAL A 265 3.14 28.49 -11.35
C VAL A 265 2.20 27.32 -11.07
N ASP A 266 1.77 26.62 -12.13
CA ASP A 266 0.89 25.48 -11.97
C ASP A 266 1.69 24.27 -11.47
N ILE A 267 1.13 23.55 -10.47
CA ILE A 267 1.70 22.29 -9.96
C ILE A 267 1.83 21.26 -11.09
N LYS A 268 0.91 21.28 -12.07
CA LYS A 268 0.98 20.38 -13.23
C LYS A 268 2.24 20.60 -14.04
N ASP A 269 2.57 21.86 -14.31
CA ASP A 269 3.78 22.23 -15.05
C ASP A 269 5.07 21.80 -14.35
N LEU A 270 5.07 21.79 -13.02
CA LEU A 270 6.21 21.33 -12.22
C LEU A 270 6.33 19.80 -12.20
N ARG A 271 5.20 19.09 -12.23
CA ARG A 271 5.16 17.62 -12.31
C ARG A 271 5.52 17.10 -13.69
N GLU A 272 5.14 17.82 -14.75
CA GLU A 272 5.50 17.48 -16.14
C GLU A 272 7.00 17.71 -16.42
N GLU A 273 7.65 18.62 -15.68
CA GLU A 273 9.09 18.87 -15.82
C GLU A 273 9.93 17.64 -15.35
N VAL A 274 9.41 16.83 -14.42
CA VAL A 274 10.15 15.72 -13.81
C VAL A 274 9.23 14.52 -13.56
N GLU A 275 9.44 13.43 -14.30
CA GLU A 275 8.62 12.20 -14.20
C GLU A 275 8.73 11.47 -12.85
N ASP A 276 9.88 11.56 -12.17
CA ASP A 276 10.16 10.81 -10.93
C ASP A 276 10.07 11.69 -9.67
N GLU A 277 9.30 12.75 -9.65
CA GLU A 277 9.17 13.63 -8.50
C GLU A 277 8.68 12.86 -7.28
N GLY A 278 9.40 12.93 -6.18
CA GLY A 278 9.03 12.24 -4.93
C GLY A 278 9.32 10.74 -4.89
N MET A 279 9.92 10.15 -5.92
CA MET A 279 10.28 8.72 -5.90
C MET A 279 11.52 8.42 -5.07
N THR A 280 12.35 9.43 -4.81
CA THR A 280 13.58 9.33 -4.01
C THR A 280 13.59 10.37 -2.91
N GLY A 281 14.51 10.26 -1.95
CA GLY A 281 14.70 11.20 -0.85
C GLY A 281 14.51 10.57 0.53
N ILE A 282 14.41 11.43 1.54
CA ILE A 282 14.34 10.99 2.94
C ILE A 282 12.99 10.35 3.26
N SER A 283 13.04 9.13 3.79
CA SER A 283 11.84 8.40 4.20
C SER A 283 11.29 8.88 5.54
N THR A 284 9.99 8.66 5.76
CA THR A 284 9.34 8.90 7.05
C THR A 284 10.01 8.16 8.21
N ARG A 285 10.52 6.93 7.97
CA ARG A 285 11.25 6.14 8.98
C ARG A 285 12.56 6.82 9.41
N PHE A 286 13.24 7.47 8.49
CA PHE A 286 14.45 8.24 8.80
C PHE A 286 14.13 9.39 9.76
N ILE A 287 13.04 10.11 9.52
CA ILE A 287 12.60 11.22 10.38
C ILE A 287 12.19 10.70 11.77
N MET A 288 11.43 9.61 11.84
CA MET A 288 11.04 9.03 13.13
C MET A 288 12.26 8.63 13.97
N LYS A 289 13.29 8.04 13.36
CA LYS A 289 14.57 7.76 14.06
C LYS A 289 15.26 9.02 14.55
N ALA A 290 15.20 10.12 13.79
CA ALA A 290 15.78 11.39 14.22
C ALA A 290 14.99 12.01 15.40
N ILE A 291 13.67 11.86 15.43
CA ILE A 291 12.82 12.27 16.54
C ILE A 291 13.17 11.45 17.79
N ASP A 292 13.27 10.13 17.67
CA ASP A 292 13.64 9.24 18.78
C ASP A 292 15.04 9.59 19.32
N ALA A 293 16.01 9.84 18.44
CA ALA A 293 17.36 10.24 18.84
C ALA A 293 17.40 11.62 19.53
N ALA A 294 16.60 12.59 19.05
CA ALA A 294 16.49 13.91 19.67
C ALA A 294 15.88 13.83 21.09
N LEU A 295 14.98 12.88 21.31
CA LEU A 295 14.43 12.58 22.62
C LEU A 295 15.47 11.99 23.58
N ALA A 296 16.18 10.97 23.12
CA ALA A 296 17.17 10.28 23.91
C ALA A 296 18.29 11.23 24.40
N ASP A 297 18.66 12.22 23.58
CA ASP A 297 19.66 13.26 23.91
C ASP A 297 19.05 14.39 24.78
N SER A 298 17.72 14.46 24.93
CA SER A 298 17.06 15.54 25.65
C SER A 298 17.01 15.29 27.18
N THR A 299 17.68 16.14 27.96
CA THR A 299 17.59 16.14 29.43
C THR A 299 16.25 16.70 29.96
N LYS A 300 15.42 17.31 29.08
CA LYS A 300 14.21 18.05 29.45
C LYS A 300 12.90 17.37 29.03
N ASN A 301 12.96 16.15 28.50
CA ASN A 301 11.81 15.43 27.97
C ASN A 301 10.97 16.27 26.97
N MET A 302 11.65 17.09 26.15
CA MET A 302 11.07 18.00 25.18
C MET A 302 11.90 18.04 23.89
N ILE A 303 11.24 17.94 22.74
CA ILE A 303 11.88 18.13 21.43
C ILE A 303 11.57 19.53 20.92
N THR A 304 12.61 20.22 20.42
CA THR A 304 12.52 21.56 19.83
C THR A 304 12.93 21.52 18.35
N PRO A 305 12.58 22.54 17.56
CA PRO A 305 13.07 22.65 16.16
C PRO A 305 14.58 22.65 16.05
N ILE A 306 15.29 23.13 17.04
CA ILE A 306 16.77 23.12 17.10
C ILE A 306 17.26 21.71 17.34
N SER A 307 16.74 21.01 18.37
CA SER A 307 17.18 19.66 18.71
C SER A 307 16.89 18.66 17.59
N ILE A 308 15.73 18.75 16.93
CA ILE A 308 15.43 17.88 15.79
C ILE A 308 16.35 18.16 14.60
N ARG A 309 16.69 19.43 14.31
CA ARG A 309 17.62 19.80 13.26
C ARG A 309 19.02 19.23 13.53
N GLU A 310 19.51 19.33 14.77
CA GLU A 310 20.82 18.79 15.15
C GLU A 310 20.85 17.26 15.02
N SER A 311 19.79 16.59 15.46
CA SER A 311 19.63 15.13 15.31
C SER A 311 19.62 14.73 13.83
N LEU A 312 18.88 15.45 12.97
CA LEU A 312 18.86 15.24 11.53
C LEU A 312 20.23 15.44 10.90
N ILE A 313 20.98 16.48 11.28
CA ILE A 313 22.35 16.72 10.79
C ILE A 313 23.28 15.53 11.14
N LYS A 314 23.21 15.06 12.39
CA LYS A 314 23.99 13.89 12.83
C LYS A 314 23.64 12.65 12.01
N GLN A 315 22.36 12.35 11.88
CA GLN A 315 21.87 11.18 11.18
C GLN A 315 22.17 11.22 9.67
N VAL A 316 22.09 12.38 9.02
CA VAL A 316 22.49 12.58 7.62
C VAL A 316 23.96 12.26 7.41
N LYS A 317 24.82 12.72 8.31
CA LYS A 317 26.28 12.43 8.26
C LYS A 317 26.58 10.93 8.42
N GLU A 318 25.83 10.24 9.26
CA GLU A 318 26.05 8.83 9.59
C GLU A 318 25.43 7.86 8.56
N GLN A 319 24.25 8.15 8.04
CA GLN A 319 23.49 7.18 7.25
C GLN A 319 23.51 7.44 5.73
N ILE A 320 23.73 8.68 5.27
CA ILE A 320 23.77 8.96 3.84
C ILE A 320 25.20 8.75 3.31
N VAL A 321 25.34 7.69 2.52
CA VAL A 321 26.65 7.28 1.96
C VAL A 321 27.05 8.15 0.78
N ASN A 322 26.09 8.50 -0.10
CA ASN A 322 26.34 9.32 -1.29
C ASN A 322 26.80 10.74 -0.89
N PRO A 323 28.02 11.20 -1.29
CA PRO A 323 28.54 12.51 -0.89
C PRO A 323 27.71 13.68 -1.40
N ASP A 324 27.19 13.60 -2.62
CA ASP A 324 26.42 14.68 -3.25
C ASP A 324 25.07 14.85 -2.57
N GLU A 325 24.37 13.74 -2.34
CA GLU A 325 23.11 13.72 -1.61
C GLU A 325 23.28 14.20 -0.16
N ARG A 326 24.33 13.75 0.51
CA ARG A 326 24.67 14.20 1.87
C ARG A 326 24.92 15.69 1.92
N SER A 327 25.70 16.23 0.97
CA SER A 327 26.01 17.66 0.89
C SER A 327 24.74 18.49 0.62
N ARG A 328 23.86 18.02 -0.24
CA ARG A 328 22.57 18.64 -0.52
C ARG A 328 21.67 18.65 0.73
N CYS A 329 21.53 17.55 1.42
CA CYS A 329 20.74 17.45 2.64
C CYS A 329 21.28 18.34 3.76
N LEU A 330 22.59 18.39 3.94
CA LEU A 330 23.23 19.28 4.91
C LEU A 330 23.01 20.77 4.56
N ALA A 331 23.05 21.14 3.28
CA ALA A 331 22.74 22.49 2.84
C ALA A 331 21.30 22.91 3.17
N PHE A 332 20.33 22.02 3.00
CA PHE A 332 18.94 22.28 3.40
C PHE A 332 18.81 22.49 4.91
N LEU A 333 19.42 21.63 5.74
CA LEU A 333 19.32 21.73 7.20
C LEU A 333 20.07 22.95 7.78
N GLN A 334 21.22 23.32 7.19
CA GLN A 334 22.08 24.36 7.74
C GLN A 334 21.73 25.78 7.26
N LYS A 335 21.22 25.91 6.02
CA LYS A 335 20.92 27.22 5.41
C LYS A 335 19.42 27.44 5.31
N VAL A 336 18.73 26.70 4.45
CA VAL A 336 17.34 26.97 4.07
C VAL A 336 16.40 26.88 5.27
N LEU A 337 16.43 25.77 6.01
CA LEU A 337 15.55 25.58 7.15
C LEU A 337 15.90 26.41 8.36
N HIS A 338 17.15 26.81 8.50
CA HIS A 338 17.53 27.74 9.56
C HIS A 338 16.96 29.14 9.33
N GLU A 339 17.05 29.63 8.11
CA GLU A 339 16.49 30.94 7.73
C GLU A 339 14.95 30.93 7.83
N GLU A 340 14.28 29.93 7.30
CA GLU A 340 12.81 29.80 7.39
C GLU A 340 12.31 29.70 8.85
N TYR A 341 13.04 28.94 9.70
CA TYR A 341 12.69 28.87 11.11
C TYR A 341 12.84 30.23 11.83
N LEU A 342 13.92 30.97 11.55
CA LEU A 342 14.11 32.33 12.11
C LEU A 342 13.01 33.29 11.64
N LEU A 343 12.61 33.21 10.36
CA LEU A 343 11.51 34.03 9.84
C LEU A 343 10.18 33.67 10.52
N SER A 344 9.90 32.41 10.76
CA SER A 344 8.70 31.98 11.48
C SER A 344 8.65 32.52 12.92
N LEU A 345 9.77 32.58 13.61
CA LEU A 345 9.87 33.16 14.95
C LEU A 345 9.60 34.65 14.96
N ILE A 346 10.04 35.40 13.93
CA ILE A 346 9.78 36.83 13.79
C ILE A 346 8.27 37.05 13.62
N HIS A 347 7.59 36.30 12.80
CA HIS A 347 6.14 36.39 12.61
C HIS A 347 5.32 36.09 13.88
N ILE A 348 5.80 35.19 14.74
CA ILE A 348 5.17 34.89 16.02
C ILE A 348 5.36 36.07 17.02
N SER A 349 6.48 36.78 16.95
CA SER A 349 6.80 37.89 17.85
C SER A 349 6.15 39.21 17.45
N GLU A 350 5.66 39.36 16.22
CA GLU A 350 4.89 40.54 15.81
C GLU A 350 3.46 40.42 16.32
N PRO A 351 2.99 41.30 17.24
CA PRO A 351 1.60 41.31 17.65
C PRO A 351 0.75 41.67 16.43
N THR A 352 -0.21 40.79 16.11
CA THR A 352 -1.25 41.04 15.11
C THR A 352 -1.88 42.40 15.39
N ARG A 353 -1.53 43.41 14.61
CA ARG A 353 -2.25 44.70 14.58
C ARG A 353 -3.64 44.38 14.01
N GLN A 354 -4.60 44.14 14.90
CA GLN A 354 -6.00 44.16 14.49
C GLN A 354 -6.28 45.56 13.94
N PRO A 355 -6.88 45.70 12.75
CA PRO A 355 -7.35 47.00 12.29
C PRO A 355 -8.39 47.48 13.30
N ALA A 356 -8.13 48.67 13.85
CA ALA A 356 -9.07 49.33 14.73
C ALA A 356 -10.38 49.54 13.96
N THR A 357 -11.42 48.81 14.34
CA THR A 357 -12.78 49.08 13.91
C THR A 357 -13.16 50.44 14.47
N SER A 358 -13.10 51.46 13.64
CA SER A 358 -13.70 52.76 13.93
C SER A 358 -15.21 52.57 14.02
N ARG A 359 -15.73 52.63 15.24
CA ARG A 359 -17.15 52.93 15.47
C ARG A 359 -17.38 54.39 15.05
N MET A 360 -18.23 54.61 14.07
CA MET A 360 -19.14 55.70 13.90
C MET A 360 -20.54 55.13 13.67
#